data_d467ab9e5c717926bf6a37e4519cdee6
#
_entry.id   d467ab9e5c717926bf6a37e4519cdee6
#
_cell.length_a   1.000
_cell.length_b   1.000
_cell.length_c   1.000
_cell.angle_alpha   90.00
_cell.angle_beta   90.00
_cell.angle_gamma   90.00
#
_symmetry.space_group_name_H-M   'P 1'
#
loop_
_entity.id
_entity.type
_entity.pdbx_description
1 polymer ?
#
loop_
_entity_poly.entity_id
_entity_poly.type
_entity_poly.pdbx_seq_one_letter_code
_entity_poly.pdbx_strand_id
1 'polypeptide(L)'
;MSEFLIEAKNLTKKFPGVLANDNVSLTLEKGEIVALLGENGAGKSTLVKMIYGLYGSDSGELFIKGKKVDFHSPADAIAKGIGMVHQHFQLVPVMTVAENIVLGAEKTKGIKFDLDAAEKEVAELSEKYGLEVDPKARIEDLPVGMQQRVEILKMLYRKADILIMDEPTAVLTPQETDELLKVMQSFAQKGVGVIFITHKLREVLAVADRVVVLRNGKVVGTARPKDTNQEGLATMMVGRSVVLDVKKDLSHPKEVVLQIKNLNVQDDRKLPAVRDFSLEVRAGEIVGIAGVEGNGQRELVQAITGLRKIDSGSVKIGDTDSTKLSPHKIHELGVAHVPEDREKDGLVAGYSVADNSVLNRFDEKEFSKSGIRQTGAIRALATKLVEKFDVRTPSIDTSAGALSGGNKQKLVIARELIWGPKLLIAAQPTRGVDVGSIEFIHNQIVAARDSGSAVLLVSAELDEVLGLADRVAVIYAGRIVEILDEKDAERNKVGRLMAGGDVH
;
A
#
# COMPACT_ATOMS: atom_id res chain seq x y z
N MET A 1 30.17 4.52 26.07
CA MET A 1 29.76 5.35 24.93
C MET A 1 29.02 4.44 24.00
N SER A 2 27.74 4.72 23.71
CA SER A 2 26.98 3.98 22.70
C SER A 2 27.71 4.15 21.35
N GLU A 3 27.98 3.05 20.67
CA GLU A 3 28.64 3.07 19.37
C GLU A 3 27.59 3.24 18.29
N PHE A 4 27.46 4.45 17.73
CA PHE A 4 26.57 4.69 16.61
C PHE A 4 27.05 3.94 15.37
N LEU A 5 26.16 3.11 14.82
CA LEU A 5 26.36 2.49 13.51
C LEU A 5 26.19 3.51 12.38
N ILE A 6 25.19 4.40 12.52
CA ILE A 6 24.96 5.53 11.62
C ILE A 6 24.88 6.81 12.43
N GLU A 7 25.52 7.86 11.95
CA GLU A 7 25.30 9.22 12.42
C GLU A 7 25.23 10.16 11.20
N ALA A 8 24.02 10.55 10.86
CA ALA A 8 23.74 11.54 9.83
C ALA A 8 23.56 12.91 10.49
N LYS A 9 24.32 13.91 10.07
CA LYS A 9 24.31 15.27 10.61
C LYS A 9 23.87 16.26 9.55
N ASN A 10 22.73 16.90 9.75
CA ASN A 10 22.22 18.00 8.94
C ASN A 10 22.18 17.69 7.43
N LEU A 11 21.82 16.46 7.06
CA LEU A 11 21.74 16.06 5.65
C LEU A 11 20.67 16.87 4.93
N THR A 12 21.04 17.45 3.82
CA THR A 12 20.15 18.24 2.96
C THR A 12 20.19 17.69 1.53
N LYS A 13 19.01 17.58 0.91
CA LYS A 13 18.88 17.19 -0.49
C LYS A 13 17.82 18.03 -1.19
N LYS A 14 18.23 18.62 -2.32
CA LYS A 14 17.37 19.42 -3.20
C LYS A 14 17.22 18.73 -4.55
N PHE A 15 16.03 18.75 -5.07
CA PHE A 15 15.73 18.43 -6.47
C PHE A 15 15.13 19.67 -7.14
N PRO A 16 15.08 19.74 -8.47
CA PRO A 16 14.45 20.86 -9.14
C PRO A 16 13.03 21.12 -8.63
N GLY A 17 12.82 22.28 -7.99
CA GLY A 17 11.54 22.69 -7.42
C GLY A 17 11.16 22.06 -6.06
N VAL A 18 11.99 21.16 -5.47
CA VAL A 18 11.66 20.47 -4.23
C VAL A 18 12.86 20.38 -3.29
N LEU A 19 12.70 20.83 -2.05
CA LEU A 19 13.64 20.59 -0.95
C LEU A 19 13.18 19.30 -0.23
N ALA A 20 13.75 18.17 -0.63
CA ALA A 20 13.31 16.85 -0.18
C ALA A 20 13.75 16.53 1.26
N ASN A 21 14.94 16.99 1.66
CA ASN A 21 15.43 16.93 3.04
C ASN A 21 16.11 18.26 3.38
N ASP A 22 15.84 18.79 4.56
CA ASP A 22 16.34 20.07 5.06
C ASP A 22 16.94 19.89 6.46
N ASN A 23 18.25 19.86 6.54
CA ASN A 23 19.01 19.70 7.78
C ASN A 23 18.57 18.48 8.62
N VAL A 24 18.36 17.34 7.99
CA VAL A 24 17.91 16.12 8.67
C VAL A 24 19.06 15.46 9.39
N SER A 25 18.90 15.21 10.71
CA SER A 25 19.83 14.44 11.52
C SER A 25 19.18 13.16 12.01
N LEU A 26 19.91 12.05 11.91
CA LEU A 26 19.48 10.71 12.31
C LEU A 26 20.64 9.93 12.87
N THR A 27 20.42 9.22 13.97
CA THR A 27 21.39 8.26 14.53
C THR A 27 20.80 6.86 14.53
N LEU A 28 21.63 5.83 14.49
CA LEU A 28 21.28 4.44 14.70
C LEU A 28 22.34 3.79 15.58
N GLU A 29 21.91 3.23 16.69
CA GLU A 29 22.78 2.47 17.61
C GLU A 29 22.86 1.00 17.22
N LYS A 30 23.87 0.31 17.74
CA LYS A 30 24.01 -1.14 17.55
C LYS A 30 22.84 -1.87 18.23
N GLY A 31 22.15 -2.71 17.47
CA GLY A 31 20.99 -3.46 17.97
C GLY A 31 19.75 -2.62 18.21
N GLU A 32 19.69 -1.40 17.66
CA GLU A 32 18.52 -0.53 17.72
C GLU A 32 17.63 -0.73 16.48
N ILE A 33 16.32 -0.70 16.66
CA ILE A 33 15.32 -0.61 15.59
C ILE A 33 14.74 0.80 15.59
N VAL A 34 15.11 1.60 14.58
CA VAL A 34 14.57 2.95 14.38
C VAL A 34 13.49 2.92 13.31
N ALA A 35 12.27 3.27 13.69
CA ALA A 35 11.21 3.48 12.72
C ALA A 35 11.26 4.91 12.16
N LEU A 36 11.27 5.03 10.84
CA LEU A 36 11.22 6.31 10.14
C LEU A 36 9.82 6.53 9.59
N LEU A 37 9.06 7.41 10.22
CA LEU A 37 7.68 7.75 9.88
C LEU A 37 7.56 9.08 9.14
N GLY A 38 6.45 9.26 8.46
CA GLY A 38 6.07 10.52 7.79
C GLY A 38 5.11 10.25 6.63
N GLU A 39 4.43 11.27 6.18
CA GLU A 39 3.54 11.20 5.02
C GLU A 39 4.32 10.93 3.73
N ASN A 40 3.60 10.59 2.64
CA ASN A 40 4.20 10.46 1.33
C ASN A 40 4.79 11.81 0.90
N GLY A 41 6.04 11.79 0.39
CA GLY A 41 6.77 13.03 0.07
C GLY A 41 7.44 13.70 1.28
N ALA A 42 7.37 13.15 2.49
CA ALA A 42 8.03 13.72 3.68
C ALA A 42 9.56 13.67 3.65
N GLY A 43 10.16 12.97 2.66
CA GLY A 43 11.61 12.85 2.50
C GLY A 43 12.23 11.56 3.03
N LYS A 44 11.44 10.58 3.52
CA LYS A 44 11.91 9.31 4.08
C LYS A 44 12.81 8.52 3.12
N SER A 45 12.25 8.17 1.95
CA SER A 45 12.99 7.39 0.94
C SER A 45 14.18 8.17 0.37
N THR A 46 14.14 9.51 0.34
CA THR A 46 15.29 10.32 -0.05
C THR A 46 16.41 10.22 0.98
N LEU A 47 16.07 10.31 2.28
CA LEU A 47 17.05 10.19 3.36
C LEU A 47 17.76 8.83 3.32
N VAL A 48 17.02 7.74 3.24
CA VAL A 48 17.62 6.39 3.22
C VAL A 48 18.41 6.13 1.93
N LYS A 49 17.98 6.69 0.80
CA LYS A 49 18.74 6.62 -0.46
C LYS A 49 20.05 7.40 -0.40
N MET A 50 20.14 8.49 0.38
CA MET A 50 21.42 9.16 0.67
C MET A 50 22.31 8.28 1.55
N ILE A 51 21.76 7.67 2.61
CA ILE A 51 22.50 6.77 3.51
C ILE A 51 23.00 5.53 2.76
N TYR A 52 22.23 5.05 1.77
CA TYR A 52 22.58 3.89 0.95
C TYR A 52 23.45 4.23 -0.27
N GLY A 53 23.79 5.51 -0.48
CA GLY A 53 24.66 5.92 -1.58
C GLY A 53 24.01 5.96 -2.97
N LEU A 54 22.67 5.93 -3.07
CA LEU A 54 21.93 6.15 -4.32
C LEU A 54 21.86 7.62 -4.70
N TYR A 55 21.90 8.52 -3.69
CA TYR A 55 21.94 9.97 -3.88
C TYR A 55 23.07 10.55 -3.04
N GLY A 56 23.84 11.46 -3.62
CA GLY A 56 24.74 12.32 -2.84
C GLY A 56 23.92 13.37 -2.07
N SER A 57 24.34 13.72 -0.85
CA SER A 57 23.81 14.87 -0.12
C SER A 57 24.36 16.17 -0.71
N ASP A 58 23.54 17.24 -0.70
CA ASP A 58 24.01 18.56 -1.14
C ASP A 58 24.72 19.30 0.00
N SER A 59 24.44 18.95 1.27
CA SER A 59 25.16 19.38 2.46
C SER A 59 24.93 18.41 3.63
N GLY A 60 25.70 18.58 4.70
CA GLY A 60 25.69 17.73 5.88
C GLY A 60 26.80 16.68 5.84
N GLU A 61 26.83 15.80 6.84
CA GLU A 61 27.86 14.79 6.99
C GLU A 61 27.24 13.44 7.38
N LEU A 62 27.79 12.37 6.82
CA LEU A 62 27.41 11.00 7.15
C LEU A 62 28.62 10.27 7.77
N PHE A 63 28.37 9.62 8.91
CA PHE A 63 29.36 8.78 9.58
C PHE A 63 28.82 7.37 9.71
N ILE A 64 29.63 6.38 9.36
CA ILE A 64 29.34 4.96 9.55
C ILE A 64 30.40 4.39 10.52
N LYS A 65 29.89 3.85 11.65
CA LYS A 65 30.77 3.31 12.72
C LYS A 65 31.87 4.33 13.12
N GLY A 66 31.44 5.59 13.31
CA GLY A 66 32.30 6.71 13.71
C GLY A 66 33.26 7.24 12.62
N LYS A 67 33.23 6.71 11.41
CA LYS A 67 34.07 7.17 10.30
C LYS A 67 33.22 7.97 9.31
N LYS A 68 33.68 9.18 8.98
CA LYS A 68 33.07 9.99 7.94
C LYS A 68 33.13 9.28 6.59
N VAL A 69 32.05 9.25 5.87
CA VAL A 69 31.93 8.63 4.56
C VAL A 69 31.29 9.59 3.56
N ASP A 70 31.66 9.42 2.29
CA ASP A 70 31.03 10.06 1.15
C ASP A 70 30.81 8.98 0.10
N PHE A 71 29.54 8.56 -0.06
CA PHE A 71 29.18 7.46 -0.93
C PHE A 71 28.86 7.98 -2.34
N HIS A 72 29.45 7.34 -3.35
CA HIS A 72 29.18 7.61 -4.75
C HIS A 72 28.34 6.50 -5.40
N SER A 73 28.16 5.38 -4.70
CA SER A 73 27.38 4.23 -5.20
C SER A 73 26.85 3.38 -4.05
N PRO A 74 25.80 2.56 -4.28
CA PRO A 74 25.37 1.53 -3.33
C PRO A 74 26.45 0.52 -2.97
N ALA A 75 27.41 0.25 -3.89
CA ALA A 75 28.52 -0.65 -3.62
C ALA A 75 29.41 -0.15 -2.46
N ASP A 76 29.58 1.18 -2.34
CA ASP A 76 30.33 1.78 -1.24
C ASP A 76 29.64 1.56 0.11
N ALA A 77 28.31 1.70 0.15
CA ALA A 77 27.49 1.45 1.33
C ALA A 77 27.50 -0.04 1.73
N ILE A 78 27.36 -0.94 0.75
CA ILE A 78 27.44 -2.39 0.96
C ILE A 78 28.80 -2.77 1.55
N ALA A 79 29.89 -2.21 1.03
CA ALA A 79 31.25 -2.45 1.53
C ALA A 79 31.44 -1.96 2.99
N LYS A 80 30.58 -1.05 3.49
CA LYS A 80 30.54 -0.60 4.88
C LYS A 80 29.55 -1.37 5.76
N GLY A 81 28.93 -2.41 5.21
CA GLY A 81 27.97 -3.26 5.92
C GLY A 81 26.54 -2.72 5.97
N ILE A 82 26.16 -1.86 5.04
CA ILE A 82 24.77 -1.40 4.91
C ILE A 82 24.06 -2.26 3.86
N GLY A 83 22.96 -2.91 4.25
CA GLY A 83 22.03 -3.61 3.36
C GLY A 83 20.71 -2.86 3.23
N MET A 84 20.08 -2.93 2.08
CA MET A 84 18.75 -2.35 1.86
C MET A 84 17.81 -3.37 1.23
N VAL A 85 16.66 -3.54 1.87
CA VAL A 85 15.50 -4.27 1.32
C VAL A 85 14.55 -3.23 0.74
N HIS A 86 14.35 -3.31 -0.56
CA HIS A 86 13.54 -2.35 -1.31
C HIS A 86 12.06 -2.71 -1.27
N GLN A 87 11.19 -1.73 -1.46
CA GLN A 87 9.74 -1.91 -1.57
C GLN A 87 9.34 -2.88 -2.69
N HIS A 88 10.07 -2.88 -3.81
CA HIS A 88 9.96 -3.86 -4.88
C HIS A 88 11.19 -4.76 -4.87
N PHE A 89 10.97 -6.06 -4.74
CA PHE A 89 12.07 -7.03 -4.64
C PHE A 89 12.98 -6.98 -5.86
N GLN A 90 14.28 -7.00 -5.58
CA GLN A 90 15.33 -7.02 -6.60
C GLN A 90 15.87 -8.45 -6.79
N LEU A 91 14.94 -9.37 -7.04
CA LEU A 91 15.23 -10.78 -7.31
C LEU A 91 15.10 -11.06 -8.78
N VAL A 92 15.91 -12.00 -9.27
CA VAL A 92 15.85 -12.51 -10.65
C VAL A 92 14.92 -13.71 -10.67
N PRO A 93 13.72 -13.64 -11.30
CA PRO A 93 12.68 -14.67 -11.16
C PRO A 93 13.10 -16.07 -11.61
N VAL A 94 13.87 -16.16 -12.68
CA VAL A 94 14.31 -17.43 -13.28
C VAL A 94 15.45 -18.13 -12.54
N MET A 95 16.11 -17.45 -11.61
CA MET A 95 17.20 -17.99 -10.79
C MET A 95 16.66 -18.68 -9.54
N THR A 96 17.46 -19.59 -8.99
CA THR A 96 17.18 -20.20 -7.68
C THR A 96 17.40 -19.23 -6.53
N VAL A 97 16.93 -19.58 -5.35
CA VAL A 97 17.17 -18.84 -4.09
C VAL A 97 18.67 -18.67 -3.85
N ALA A 98 19.44 -19.77 -3.96
CA ALA A 98 20.89 -19.73 -3.74
C ALA A 98 21.58 -18.79 -4.74
N GLU A 99 21.28 -18.92 -6.02
CA GLU A 99 21.84 -18.05 -7.06
C GLU A 99 21.55 -16.56 -6.81
N ASN A 100 20.30 -16.22 -6.41
CA ASN A 100 19.93 -14.85 -6.11
C ASN A 100 20.66 -14.27 -4.90
N ILE A 101 20.83 -15.07 -3.84
CA ILE A 101 21.47 -14.61 -2.60
C ILE A 101 22.97 -14.31 -2.83
N VAL A 102 23.65 -15.20 -3.56
CA VAL A 102 25.11 -15.04 -3.78
C VAL A 102 25.45 -14.15 -4.97
N LEU A 103 24.46 -13.73 -5.78
CA LEU A 103 24.67 -12.91 -6.98
C LEU A 103 25.52 -11.65 -6.67
N GLY A 104 26.65 -11.50 -7.35
CA GLY A 104 27.62 -10.43 -7.13
C GLY A 104 28.52 -10.61 -5.88
N ALA A 105 28.49 -11.81 -5.26
CA ALA A 105 29.38 -12.23 -4.18
C ALA A 105 29.68 -13.74 -4.30
N GLU A 106 29.70 -14.24 -5.53
CA GLU A 106 29.83 -15.65 -5.86
C GLU A 106 31.20 -16.18 -5.41
N LYS A 107 31.19 -17.38 -4.83
CA LYS A 107 32.41 -18.17 -4.60
C LYS A 107 32.68 -19.04 -5.81
N THR A 108 33.93 -19.06 -6.24
CA THR A 108 34.36 -19.82 -7.39
C THR A 108 35.31 -20.94 -7.01
N LYS A 109 35.17 -22.08 -7.69
CA LYS A 109 36.13 -23.20 -7.65
C LYS A 109 36.93 -23.15 -8.95
N GLY A 110 38.04 -22.44 -8.91
CA GLY A 110 38.78 -22.06 -10.13
C GLY A 110 37.96 -21.04 -10.95
N ILE A 111 37.59 -21.41 -12.18
CA ILE A 111 36.81 -20.53 -13.09
C ILE A 111 35.29 -20.77 -12.97
N LYS A 112 34.89 -21.86 -12.31
CA LYS A 112 33.46 -22.24 -12.22
C LYS A 112 32.84 -21.77 -10.92
N PHE A 113 31.61 -21.31 -11.00
CA PHE A 113 30.75 -21.04 -9.85
C PHE A 113 30.48 -22.34 -9.07
N ASP A 114 30.68 -22.31 -7.75
CA ASP A 114 30.44 -23.44 -6.85
C ASP A 114 29.02 -23.37 -6.30
N LEU A 115 28.04 -23.87 -7.06
CA LEU A 115 26.62 -23.82 -6.68
C LEU A 115 26.35 -24.68 -5.44
N ASP A 116 26.98 -25.84 -5.30
CA ASP A 116 26.77 -26.74 -4.15
C ASP A 116 27.21 -26.05 -2.85
N ALA A 117 28.34 -25.35 -2.89
CA ALA A 117 28.81 -24.57 -1.73
C ALA A 117 27.87 -23.41 -1.42
N ALA A 118 27.34 -22.73 -2.44
CA ALA A 118 26.36 -21.65 -2.27
C ALA A 118 25.07 -22.16 -1.64
N GLU A 119 24.50 -23.26 -2.14
CA GLU A 119 23.30 -23.88 -1.58
C GLU A 119 23.48 -24.24 -0.09
N LYS A 120 24.62 -24.84 0.25
CA LYS A 120 24.93 -25.20 1.64
C LYS A 120 25.03 -23.97 2.53
N GLU A 121 25.76 -22.94 2.11
CA GLU A 121 25.92 -21.71 2.88
C GLU A 121 24.59 -20.97 3.08
N VAL A 122 23.74 -20.97 2.06
CA VAL A 122 22.41 -20.36 2.14
C VAL A 122 21.52 -21.16 3.10
N ALA A 123 21.57 -22.48 3.09
CA ALA A 123 20.83 -23.31 4.04
C ALA A 123 21.27 -23.04 5.49
N GLU A 124 22.60 -22.99 5.75
CA GLU A 124 23.15 -22.67 7.07
C GLU A 124 22.75 -21.26 7.54
N LEU A 125 22.74 -20.28 6.63
CA LEU A 125 22.35 -18.91 6.91
C LEU A 125 20.83 -18.83 7.22
N SER A 126 20.01 -19.53 6.44
CA SER A 126 18.58 -19.67 6.61
C SER A 126 18.23 -20.21 8.00
N GLU A 127 18.85 -21.31 8.40
CA GLU A 127 18.68 -21.91 9.73
C GLU A 127 19.13 -20.95 10.84
N LYS A 128 20.32 -20.34 10.71
CA LYS A 128 20.90 -19.41 11.69
C LYS A 128 19.97 -18.25 12.04
N TYR A 129 19.22 -17.75 11.05
CA TYR A 129 18.35 -16.59 11.23
C TYR A 129 16.86 -16.94 11.33
N GLY A 130 16.49 -18.22 11.20
CA GLY A 130 15.09 -18.67 11.26
C GLY A 130 14.26 -18.18 10.07
N LEU A 131 14.92 -17.99 8.92
CA LEU A 131 14.30 -17.57 7.67
C LEU A 131 14.24 -18.77 6.72
N GLU A 132 13.39 -19.75 7.04
CA GLU A 132 13.30 -20.99 6.27
C GLU A 132 13.03 -20.74 4.79
N VAL A 133 13.96 -21.15 3.92
CA VAL A 133 13.85 -21.11 2.46
C VAL A 133 14.51 -22.36 1.88
N ASP A 134 14.00 -22.86 0.75
CA ASP A 134 14.67 -23.91 -0.03
C ASP A 134 15.68 -23.25 -1.00
N PRO A 135 17.01 -23.48 -0.82
CA PRO A 135 18.04 -22.91 -1.68
C PRO A 135 17.88 -23.26 -3.17
N LYS A 136 17.21 -24.37 -3.48
CA LYS A 136 17.03 -24.88 -4.86
C LYS A 136 15.74 -24.41 -5.53
N ALA A 137 14.81 -23.86 -4.76
CA ALA A 137 13.55 -23.33 -5.30
C ALA A 137 13.81 -22.15 -6.23
N ARG A 138 13.03 -22.01 -7.31
CA ARG A 138 13.07 -20.84 -8.19
C ARG A 138 12.28 -19.70 -7.57
N ILE A 139 12.74 -18.48 -7.74
CA ILE A 139 12.07 -17.30 -7.19
C ILE A 139 10.67 -17.14 -7.74
N GLU A 140 10.45 -17.40 -9.04
CA GLU A 140 9.13 -17.26 -9.67
C GLU A 140 8.06 -18.21 -9.10
N ASP A 141 8.48 -19.32 -8.47
CA ASP A 141 7.59 -20.31 -7.87
C ASP A 141 7.29 -20.01 -6.38
N LEU A 142 7.98 -19.03 -5.78
CA LEU A 142 7.84 -18.72 -4.37
C LEU A 142 6.70 -17.74 -4.11
N PRO A 143 5.92 -17.96 -3.03
CA PRO A 143 5.03 -16.94 -2.48
C PRO A 143 5.81 -15.65 -2.14
N VAL A 144 5.11 -14.51 -2.15
CA VAL A 144 5.70 -13.18 -1.94
C VAL A 144 6.44 -13.08 -0.60
N GLY A 145 5.86 -13.63 0.48
CA GLY A 145 6.51 -13.66 1.80
C GLY A 145 7.83 -14.43 1.82
N MET A 146 7.93 -15.50 1.02
CA MET A 146 9.18 -16.26 0.85
C MET A 146 10.21 -15.46 0.04
N GLN A 147 9.80 -14.75 -1.01
CA GLN A 147 10.69 -13.88 -1.78
C GLN A 147 11.29 -12.79 -0.88
N GLN A 148 10.53 -12.27 0.05
CA GLN A 148 11.03 -11.29 1.02
C GLN A 148 12.10 -11.88 1.95
N ARG A 149 11.91 -13.12 2.43
CA ARG A 149 12.93 -13.82 3.22
C ARG A 149 14.23 -13.96 2.42
N VAL A 150 14.13 -14.23 1.12
CA VAL A 150 15.31 -14.31 0.22
C VAL A 150 16.02 -12.95 0.13
N GLU A 151 15.29 -11.84 -0.04
CA GLU A 151 15.89 -10.49 -0.05
C GLU A 151 16.65 -10.19 1.25
N ILE A 152 16.08 -10.55 2.39
CA ILE A 152 16.72 -10.36 3.69
C ILE A 152 17.97 -11.22 3.81
N LEU A 153 17.89 -12.51 3.45
CA LEU A 153 19.04 -13.42 3.47
C LEU A 153 20.16 -12.95 2.55
N LYS A 154 19.84 -12.37 1.40
CA LYS A 154 20.81 -11.75 0.49
C LYS A 154 21.62 -10.65 1.16
N MET A 155 21.00 -9.82 1.98
CA MET A 155 21.70 -8.77 2.72
C MET A 155 22.55 -9.37 3.86
N LEU A 156 22.04 -10.37 4.57
CA LEU A 156 22.75 -11.05 5.64
C LEU A 156 23.95 -11.87 5.13
N TYR A 157 23.84 -12.47 3.96
CA TYR A 157 24.95 -13.16 3.29
C TYR A 157 26.13 -12.21 3.05
N ARG A 158 25.85 -10.96 2.74
CA ARG A 158 26.82 -9.88 2.57
C ARG A 158 27.33 -9.30 3.88
N LYS A 159 26.98 -9.91 5.02
CA LYS A 159 27.40 -9.50 6.38
C LYS A 159 26.98 -8.08 6.72
N ALA A 160 25.76 -7.69 6.35
CA ALA A 160 25.21 -6.39 6.72
C ALA A 160 25.07 -6.29 8.26
N ASP A 161 25.62 -5.23 8.85
CA ASP A 161 25.45 -4.86 10.26
C ASP A 161 24.33 -3.81 10.42
N ILE A 162 23.93 -3.21 9.32
CA ILE A 162 22.89 -2.19 9.20
C ILE A 162 21.91 -2.63 8.13
N LEU A 163 20.64 -2.75 8.47
CA LEU A 163 19.56 -3.07 7.53
C LEU A 163 18.61 -1.89 7.39
N ILE A 164 18.39 -1.45 6.16
CA ILE A 164 17.37 -0.48 5.81
C ILE A 164 16.22 -1.26 5.15
N MET A 165 15.00 -1.15 5.68
CA MET A 165 13.83 -1.83 5.16
C MET A 165 12.77 -0.80 4.76
N ASP A 166 12.50 -0.68 3.45
CA ASP A 166 11.55 0.29 2.90
C ASP A 166 10.20 -0.41 2.62
N GLU A 167 9.21 -0.15 3.46
CA GLU A 167 7.86 -0.75 3.44
C GLU A 167 7.83 -2.28 3.32
N PRO A 168 8.56 -3.01 4.17
CA PRO A 168 8.76 -4.45 3.97
C PRO A 168 7.49 -5.29 4.19
N THR A 169 6.42 -4.73 4.72
CA THR A 169 5.17 -5.44 5.03
C THR A 169 4.02 -5.10 4.07
N ALA A 170 4.31 -4.36 3.00
CA ALA A 170 3.26 -3.84 2.10
C ALA A 170 2.44 -4.95 1.41
N VAL A 171 3.04 -6.11 1.19
CA VAL A 171 2.45 -7.23 0.43
C VAL A 171 2.29 -8.52 1.27
N LEU A 172 2.50 -8.41 2.60
CA LEU A 172 2.43 -9.55 3.51
C LEU A 172 1.05 -9.69 4.16
N THR A 173 0.69 -10.94 4.46
CA THR A 173 -0.43 -11.24 5.36
C THR A 173 -0.14 -10.73 6.78
N PRO A 174 -1.15 -10.55 7.63
CA PRO A 174 -0.93 -10.19 9.04
C PRO A 174 0.00 -11.14 9.78
N GLN A 175 -0.10 -12.45 9.52
CA GLN A 175 0.74 -13.48 10.13
C GLN A 175 2.20 -13.35 9.68
N GLU A 176 2.42 -13.22 8.37
CA GLU A 176 3.76 -13.00 7.80
C GLU A 176 4.38 -11.69 8.30
N THR A 177 3.55 -10.66 8.49
CA THR A 177 3.97 -9.39 9.09
C THR A 177 4.46 -9.61 10.52
N ASP A 178 3.67 -10.29 11.37
CA ASP A 178 4.04 -10.58 12.77
C ASP A 178 5.31 -11.44 12.85
N GLU A 179 5.51 -12.40 11.91
CA GLU A 179 6.75 -13.17 11.79
C GLU A 179 7.94 -12.29 11.42
N LEU A 180 7.80 -11.42 10.42
CA LEU A 180 8.85 -10.50 10.02
C LEU A 180 9.26 -9.56 11.17
N LEU A 181 8.31 -9.02 11.92
CA LEU A 181 8.62 -8.18 13.08
C LEU A 181 9.44 -8.92 14.13
N LYS A 182 9.12 -10.20 14.40
CA LYS A 182 9.93 -11.06 15.30
C LYS A 182 11.35 -11.28 14.75
N VAL A 183 11.47 -11.48 13.45
CA VAL A 183 12.77 -11.62 12.78
C VAL A 183 13.60 -10.34 12.92
N MET A 184 13.00 -9.15 12.73
CA MET A 184 13.68 -7.87 12.95
C MET A 184 14.19 -7.73 14.39
N GLN A 185 13.37 -8.10 15.38
CA GLN A 185 13.79 -8.11 16.79
C GLN A 185 14.97 -9.07 17.02
N SER A 186 14.97 -10.25 16.38
CA SER A 186 16.09 -11.19 16.48
C SER A 186 17.39 -10.62 15.89
N PHE A 187 17.30 -9.81 14.84
CA PHE A 187 18.47 -9.11 14.27
C PHE A 187 19.02 -8.08 15.25
N ALA A 188 18.15 -7.26 15.83
CA ALA A 188 18.55 -6.28 16.83
C ALA A 188 19.23 -6.94 18.03
N GLN A 189 18.70 -8.04 18.55
CA GLN A 189 19.31 -8.84 19.63
C GLN A 189 20.71 -9.38 19.25
N LYS A 190 20.95 -9.65 17.96
CA LYS A 190 22.26 -10.07 17.45
C LYS A 190 23.19 -8.89 17.13
N GLY A 191 22.75 -7.66 17.42
CA GLY A 191 23.54 -6.43 17.26
C GLY A 191 23.46 -5.79 15.89
N VAL A 192 22.54 -6.21 15.01
CA VAL A 192 22.26 -5.54 13.74
C VAL A 192 21.39 -4.31 14.01
N GLY A 193 21.78 -3.15 13.49
CA GLY A 193 20.93 -1.95 13.54
C GLY A 193 19.93 -1.95 12.38
N VAL A 194 18.68 -1.59 12.65
CA VAL A 194 17.62 -1.60 11.65
C VAL A 194 16.98 -0.22 11.50
N ILE A 195 16.90 0.29 10.27
CA ILE A 195 16.04 1.43 9.91
C ILE A 195 14.84 0.86 9.18
N PHE A 196 13.66 1.08 9.73
CA PHE A 196 12.40 0.54 9.25
C PHE A 196 11.48 1.66 8.78
N ILE A 197 11.17 1.71 7.50
CA ILE A 197 10.25 2.68 6.92
C ILE A 197 8.90 2.02 6.74
N THR A 198 7.87 2.60 7.33
CA THR A 198 6.48 2.16 7.15
C THR A 198 5.53 3.32 7.41
N HIS A 199 4.31 3.21 6.93
CA HIS A 199 3.19 4.07 7.31
C HIS A 199 2.22 3.34 8.27
N LYS A 200 2.46 2.05 8.56
CA LYS A 200 1.61 1.20 9.41
C LYS A 200 2.01 1.39 10.88
N LEU A 201 1.28 2.27 11.58
CA LEU A 201 1.61 2.70 12.94
C LEU A 201 1.62 1.55 13.96
N ARG A 202 0.76 0.52 13.77
CA ARG A 202 0.74 -0.68 14.61
C ARG A 202 2.08 -1.42 14.59
N GLU A 203 2.66 -1.59 13.41
CA GLU A 203 3.94 -2.27 13.25
C GLU A 203 5.07 -1.53 13.96
N VAL A 204 5.06 -0.21 13.84
CA VAL A 204 6.03 0.67 14.52
C VAL A 204 5.96 0.51 16.03
N LEU A 205 4.75 0.57 16.59
CA LEU A 205 4.54 0.42 18.04
C LEU A 205 4.91 -0.99 18.53
N ALA A 206 4.84 -2.02 17.66
CA ALA A 206 5.15 -3.39 18.02
C ALA A 206 6.65 -3.70 18.06
N VAL A 207 7.48 -3.03 17.23
CA VAL A 207 8.87 -3.47 17.02
C VAL A 207 9.92 -2.40 17.25
N ALA A 208 9.60 -1.11 17.10
CA ALA A 208 10.61 -0.05 17.15
C ALA A 208 11.06 0.24 18.59
N ASP A 209 12.35 0.53 18.77
CA ASP A 209 12.88 1.10 20.00
C ASP A 209 12.69 2.61 20.03
N ARG A 210 12.80 3.23 18.86
CA ARG A 210 12.66 4.68 18.67
C ARG A 210 11.99 4.99 17.33
N VAL A 211 11.17 6.04 17.33
CA VAL A 211 10.45 6.54 16.17
C VAL A 211 10.98 7.92 15.84
N VAL A 212 11.32 8.16 14.57
CA VAL A 212 11.69 9.47 14.04
C VAL A 212 10.67 9.88 13.01
N VAL A 213 10.03 11.02 13.21
CA VAL A 213 8.96 11.50 12.33
C VAL A 213 9.47 12.61 11.42
N LEU A 214 9.36 12.39 10.11
CA LEU A 214 9.65 13.39 9.09
C LEU A 214 8.35 14.03 8.58
N ARG A 215 8.39 15.34 8.37
CA ARG A 215 7.34 16.10 7.71
C ARG A 215 7.96 17.26 6.93
N ASN A 216 7.58 17.40 5.64
CA ASN A 216 8.10 18.43 4.74
C ASN A 216 9.65 18.51 4.73
N GLY A 217 10.30 17.35 4.67
CA GLY A 217 11.75 17.25 4.59
C GLY A 217 12.49 17.48 5.92
N LYS A 218 11.81 17.64 7.05
CA LYS A 218 12.42 17.92 8.36
C LYS A 218 12.02 16.86 9.39
N VAL A 219 12.89 16.61 10.37
CA VAL A 219 12.51 15.86 11.57
C VAL A 219 11.65 16.78 12.45
N VAL A 220 10.41 16.39 12.68
CA VAL A 220 9.44 17.16 13.49
C VAL A 220 9.28 16.60 14.89
N GLY A 221 9.76 15.39 15.13
CA GLY A 221 9.71 14.78 16.46
C GLY A 221 10.38 13.42 16.50
N THR A 222 10.67 13.01 17.72
CA THR A 222 11.14 11.67 18.05
C THR A 222 10.34 11.15 19.23
N ALA A 223 9.91 9.90 19.18
CA ALA A 223 9.15 9.26 20.24
C ALA A 223 9.66 7.86 20.54
N ARG A 224 9.36 7.36 21.73
CA ARG A 224 9.51 5.92 22.05
C ARG A 224 8.12 5.28 22.01
N PRO A 225 7.97 4.08 21.44
CA PRO A 225 6.67 3.40 21.36
C PRO A 225 5.91 3.33 22.69
N LYS A 226 6.63 3.13 23.81
CA LYS A 226 6.06 3.06 25.15
C LYS A 226 5.46 4.38 25.66
N ASP A 227 5.87 5.52 25.08
CA ASP A 227 5.48 6.86 25.50
C ASP A 227 4.45 7.50 24.56
N THR A 228 3.95 6.75 23.57
CA THR A 228 3.01 7.23 22.54
C THR A 228 2.03 6.13 22.12
N ASN A 229 1.08 6.50 21.26
CA ASN A 229 0.11 5.60 20.65
C ASN A 229 -0.07 5.92 19.16
N GLN A 230 -0.93 5.19 18.46
CA GLN A 230 -1.18 5.41 17.03
C GLN A 230 -1.65 6.84 16.73
N GLU A 231 -2.57 7.39 17.53
CA GLU A 231 -3.09 8.75 17.34
C GLU A 231 -2.01 9.82 17.55
N GLY A 232 -1.13 9.62 18.56
CA GLY A 232 0.01 10.50 18.81
C GLY A 232 1.00 10.53 17.67
N LEU A 233 1.34 9.36 17.11
CA LEU A 233 2.20 9.23 15.94
C LEU A 233 1.55 9.85 14.70
N ALA A 234 0.27 9.56 14.44
CA ALA A 234 -0.48 10.15 13.34
C ALA A 234 -0.52 11.69 13.43
N THR A 235 -0.76 12.23 14.65
CA THR A 235 -0.76 13.66 14.91
C THR A 235 0.60 14.29 14.60
N MET A 236 1.71 13.65 14.98
CA MET A 236 3.05 14.13 14.64
C MET A 236 3.30 14.10 13.12
N MET A 237 2.84 13.06 12.41
CA MET A 237 3.00 12.94 10.96
C MET A 237 2.24 14.02 10.21
N VAL A 238 0.97 14.23 10.55
CA VAL A 238 0.05 15.14 9.85
C VAL A 238 0.20 16.59 10.34
N GLY A 239 0.51 16.77 11.63
CA GLY A 239 0.62 18.11 12.29
C GLY A 239 -0.69 18.68 12.79
N ARG A 240 -1.76 17.89 12.82
CA ARG A 240 -3.05 18.14 13.45
C ARG A 240 -3.55 16.86 14.11
N SER A 241 -4.50 16.97 15.01
CA SER A 241 -5.19 15.78 15.53
C SER A 241 -5.83 14.99 14.40
N VAL A 242 -5.65 13.68 14.43
CA VAL A 242 -6.21 12.71 13.46
C VAL A 242 -6.95 11.65 14.26
N VAL A 243 -8.17 11.36 13.87
CA VAL A 243 -8.96 10.25 14.41
C VAL A 243 -8.83 9.09 13.44
N LEU A 244 -8.13 8.03 13.84
CA LEU A 244 -7.93 6.84 13.00
C LEU A 244 -9.12 5.89 13.05
N ASP A 245 -9.79 5.83 14.21
CA ASP A 245 -10.98 5.01 14.38
C ASP A 245 -12.21 5.75 13.82
N VAL A 246 -12.75 5.22 12.74
CA VAL A 246 -13.97 5.78 12.15
C VAL A 246 -15.15 5.40 13.01
N LYS A 247 -15.79 6.40 13.63
CA LYS A 247 -17.06 6.20 14.31
C LYS A 247 -18.14 5.98 13.25
N LYS A 248 -18.75 4.82 13.26
CA LYS A 248 -19.91 4.50 12.41
C LYS A 248 -21.07 4.05 13.30
N ASP A 249 -22.28 4.47 12.93
CA ASP A 249 -23.49 3.96 13.54
C ASP A 249 -23.79 2.53 13.07
N LEU A 250 -24.68 1.85 13.76
CA LEU A 250 -25.15 0.53 13.33
C LEU A 250 -25.74 0.62 11.91
N SER A 251 -25.34 -0.30 11.06
CA SER A 251 -25.93 -0.37 9.70
C SER A 251 -27.39 -0.79 9.75
N HIS A 252 -28.18 -0.27 8.82
CA HIS A 252 -29.57 -0.64 8.61
C HIS A 252 -29.75 -1.12 7.18
N PRO A 253 -29.30 -2.36 6.84
CA PRO A 253 -29.38 -2.88 5.48
C PRO A 253 -30.84 -2.97 4.99
N LYS A 254 -31.06 -2.50 3.76
CA LYS A 254 -32.37 -2.50 3.10
C LYS A 254 -32.40 -3.53 1.95
N GLU A 255 -32.90 -3.12 0.77
CA GLU A 255 -32.95 -3.94 -0.43
C GLU A 255 -31.55 -4.31 -0.96
N VAL A 256 -31.47 -5.43 -1.68
CA VAL A 256 -30.25 -5.85 -2.37
C VAL A 256 -30.01 -4.95 -3.58
N VAL A 257 -28.87 -4.27 -3.62
CA VAL A 257 -28.46 -3.39 -4.73
C VAL A 257 -27.49 -4.10 -5.66
N LEU A 258 -26.53 -4.87 -5.13
CA LEU A 258 -25.61 -5.69 -5.93
C LEU A 258 -25.88 -7.16 -5.62
N GLN A 259 -26.12 -7.97 -6.65
CA GLN A 259 -26.20 -9.42 -6.53
C GLN A 259 -25.25 -10.08 -7.53
N ILE A 260 -24.33 -10.87 -7.04
CA ILE A 260 -23.38 -11.67 -7.82
C ILE A 260 -23.71 -13.15 -7.59
N LYS A 261 -23.86 -13.94 -8.65
CA LYS A 261 -24.15 -15.38 -8.57
C LYS A 261 -23.19 -16.19 -9.43
N ASN A 262 -22.48 -17.12 -8.79
CA ASN A 262 -21.61 -18.13 -9.41
C ASN A 262 -20.65 -17.54 -10.46
N LEU A 263 -20.09 -16.34 -10.15
CA LEU A 263 -19.25 -15.58 -11.06
C LEU A 263 -17.92 -16.27 -11.28
N ASN A 264 -17.55 -16.44 -12.56
CA ASN A 264 -16.25 -16.95 -12.98
C ASN A 264 -15.60 -15.96 -13.95
N VAL A 265 -14.34 -15.61 -13.68
CA VAL A 265 -13.57 -14.62 -14.45
C VAL A 265 -12.13 -15.07 -14.58
N GLN A 266 -11.53 -14.90 -15.76
CA GLN A 266 -10.11 -15.17 -16.03
C GLN A 266 -9.26 -13.90 -15.88
N ASP A 267 -7.99 -14.09 -15.53
CA ASP A 267 -6.95 -13.04 -15.58
C ASP A 267 -6.48 -12.77 -17.01
N ASP A 268 -5.50 -11.88 -17.17
CA ASP A 268 -4.93 -11.52 -18.48
C ASP A 268 -4.14 -12.67 -19.12
N ARG A 269 -3.73 -13.68 -18.33
CA ARG A 269 -3.06 -14.91 -18.78
C ARG A 269 -4.03 -16.04 -19.09
N LYS A 270 -5.34 -15.77 -19.01
CA LYS A 270 -6.44 -16.74 -19.16
C LYS A 270 -6.47 -17.82 -18.08
N LEU A 271 -5.92 -17.53 -16.91
CA LEU A 271 -6.04 -18.39 -15.74
C LEU A 271 -7.28 -17.98 -14.91
N PRO A 272 -7.98 -18.95 -14.28
CA PRO A 272 -9.13 -18.64 -13.44
C PRO A 272 -8.72 -17.77 -12.24
N ALA A 273 -9.16 -16.51 -12.21
CA ALA A 273 -8.89 -15.55 -11.14
C ALA A 273 -10.04 -15.41 -10.14
N VAL A 274 -11.29 -15.48 -10.62
CA VAL A 274 -12.50 -15.53 -9.79
C VAL A 274 -13.22 -16.83 -10.10
N ARG A 275 -13.64 -17.56 -9.06
CA ARG A 275 -14.17 -18.91 -9.18
C ARG A 275 -15.41 -19.08 -8.32
N ASP A 276 -16.56 -19.32 -8.95
CA ASP A 276 -17.84 -19.60 -8.28
C ASP A 276 -18.17 -18.58 -7.18
N PHE A 277 -17.92 -17.32 -7.47
CA PHE A 277 -18.04 -16.23 -6.50
C PHE A 277 -19.50 -15.75 -6.43
N SER A 278 -20.09 -15.76 -5.23
CA SER A 278 -21.44 -15.31 -4.98
C SER A 278 -21.51 -14.37 -3.79
N LEU A 279 -22.09 -13.17 -3.97
CA LEU A 279 -22.17 -12.13 -2.94
C LEU A 279 -23.37 -11.24 -3.18
N GLU A 280 -23.98 -10.75 -2.10
CA GLU A 280 -24.98 -9.70 -2.11
C GLU A 280 -24.52 -8.51 -1.27
N VAL A 281 -24.79 -7.29 -1.77
CA VAL A 281 -24.59 -6.03 -1.05
C VAL A 281 -25.89 -5.25 -1.02
N ARG A 282 -26.29 -4.80 0.15
CA ARG A 282 -27.57 -4.12 0.39
C ARG A 282 -27.39 -2.61 0.50
N ALA A 283 -28.43 -1.86 0.22
CA ALA A 283 -28.48 -0.42 0.48
C ALA A 283 -28.26 -0.15 1.98
N GLY A 284 -27.41 0.83 2.32
CA GLY A 284 -27.04 1.17 3.71
C GLY A 284 -26.10 0.17 4.38
N GLU A 285 -25.33 -0.59 3.58
CA GLU A 285 -24.37 -1.60 4.07
C GLU A 285 -23.01 -1.43 3.41
N ILE A 286 -21.95 -1.64 4.18
CA ILE A 286 -20.58 -1.81 3.66
C ILE A 286 -20.22 -3.30 3.75
N VAL A 287 -20.03 -3.94 2.60
CA VAL A 287 -19.43 -5.29 2.54
C VAL A 287 -17.96 -5.14 2.15
N GLY A 288 -17.07 -5.53 3.05
CA GLY A 288 -15.63 -5.51 2.82
C GLY A 288 -15.15 -6.84 2.25
N ILE A 289 -14.35 -6.80 1.20
CA ILE A 289 -13.62 -7.96 0.68
C ILE A 289 -12.19 -7.91 1.21
N ALA A 290 -11.87 -8.85 2.10
CA ALA A 290 -10.54 -9.04 2.66
C ALA A 290 -9.79 -10.14 1.92
N GLY A 291 -8.58 -9.88 1.47
CA GLY A 291 -7.72 -10.87 0.80
C GLY A 291 -6.36 -10.29 0.46
N VAL A 292 -5.35 -11.15 0.34
CA VAL A 292 -4.02 -10.75 -0.11
C VAL A 292 -4.08 -10.39 -1.59
N GLU A 293 -3.26 -9.44 -2.02
CA GLU A 293 -3.16 -9.01 -3.43
C GLU A 293 -2.91 -10.23 -4.34
N GLY A 294 -3.62 -10.31 -5.47
CA GLY A 294 -3.54 -11.43 -6.40
C GLY A 294 -4.56 -12.55 -6.20
N ASN A 295 -5.46 -12.44 -5.23
CA ASN A 295 -6.54 -13.41 -5.00
C ASN A 295 -7.81 -13.18 -5.84
N GLY A 296 -7.74 -12.39 -6.93
CA GLY A 296 -8.86 -12.17 -7.85
C GLY A 296 -9.69 -10.92 -7.56
N GLN A 297 -9.33 -10.09 -6.58
CA GLN A 297 -10.07 -8.87 -6.23
C GLN A 297 -10.15 -7.88 -7.41
N ARG A 298 -9.04 -7.69 -8.12
CA ARG A 298 -8.96 -6.81 -9.28
C ARG A 298 -9.89 -7.28 -10.41
N GLU A 299 -9.83 -8.57 -10.73
CA GLU A 299 -10.65 -9.19 -11.77
C GLU A 299 -12.13 -9.13 -11.42
N LEU A 300 -12.47 -9.32 -10.14
CA LEU A 300 -13.83 -9.17 -9.62
C LEU A 300 -14.34 -7.75 -9.83
N VAL A 301 -13.62 -6.73 -9.39
CA VAL A 301 -14.00 -5.31 -9.55
C VAL A 301 -14.16 -4.97 -11.04
N GLN A 302 -13.21 -5.37 -11.88
CA GLN A 302 -13.27 -5.14 -13.32
C GLN A 302 -14.48 -5.83 -13.98
N ALA A 303 -14.86 -7.03 -13.52
CA ALA A 303 -16.02 -7.73 -14.02
C ALA A 303 -17.33 -7.03 -13.63
N ILE A 304 -17.48 -6.60 -12.38
CA ILE A 304 -18.68 -5.89 -11.89
C ILE A 304 -18.85 -4.54 -12.60
N THR A 305 -17.74 -3.86 -12.90
CA THR A 305 -17.73 -2.54 -13.58
C THR A 305 -17.78 -2.64 -15.11
N GLY A 306 -17.85 -3.86 -15.68
CA GLY A 306 -17.92 -4.07 -17.13
C GLY A 306 -16.57 -3.85 -17.87
N LEU A 307 -15.48 -3.68 -17.14
CA LEU A 307 -14.14 -3.52 -17.70
C LEU A 307 -13.50 -4.86 -18.10
N ARG A 308 -14.04 -5.99 -17.60
CA ARG A 308 -13.58 -7.34 -17.90
C ARG A 308 -14.76 -8.23 -18.25
N LYS A 309 -14.54 -9.12 -19.23
CA LYS A 309 -15.54 -10.10 -19.64
C LYS A 309 -15.75 -11.14 -18.54
N ILE A 310 -17.03 -11.46 -18.28
CA ILE A 310 -17.46 -12.54 -17.41
C ILE A 310 -17.52 -13.84 -18.23
N ASP A 311 -16.93 -14.91 -17.74
CA ASP A 311 -16.94 -16.21 -18.42
C ASP A 311 -18.26 -16.96 -18.15
N SER A 312 -18.71 -16.97 -16.88
CA SER A 312 -20.00 -17.53 -16.48
C SER A 312 -20.48 -16.91 -15.18
N GLY A 313 -21.75 -17.15 -14.84
CA GLY A 313 -22.42 -16.51 -13.72
C GLY A 313 -23.16 -15.24 -14.13
N SER A 314 -23.61 -14.47 -13.15
CA SER A 314 -24.38 -13.23 -13.41
C SER A 314 -24.10 -12.16 -12.37
N VAL A 315 -24.22 -10.91 -12.80
CA VAL A 315 -24.17 -9.70 -11.95
C VAL A 315 -25.45 -8.90 -12.19
N LYS A 316 -26.17 -8.57 -11.12
CA LYS A 316 -27.34 -7.68 -11.16
C LYS A 316 -27.08 -6.44 -10.30
N ILE A 317 -27.55 -5.29 -10.78
CA ILE A 317 -27.54 -4.01 -10.08
C ILE A 317 -29.00 -3.54 -9.98
N GLY A 318 -29.54 -3.55 -8.77
CA GLY A 318 -30.97 -3.49 -8.56
C GLY A 318 -31.70 -4.62 -9.32
N ASP A 319 -32.70 -4.28 -10.11
CA ASP A 319 -33.43 -5.24 -10.94
C ASP A 319 -32.80 -5.52 -12.30
N THR A 320 -31.72 -4.82 -12.66
CA THR A 320 -31.07 -4.89 -13.98
C THR A 320 -29.96 -5.91 -14.02
N ASP A 321 -30.01 -6.84 -14.97
CA ASP A 321 -28.87 -7.71 -15.30
C ASP A 321 -27.79 -6.89 -16.00
N SER A 322 -26.67 -6.71 -15.31
CA SER A 322 -25.53 -5.93 -15.78
C SER A 322 -24.38 -6.78 -16.35
N THR A 323 -24.54 -8.12 -16.40
CA THR A 323 -23.50 -9.11 -16.76
C THR A 323 -22.77 -8.79 -18.08
N LYS A 324 -23.47 -8.18 -19.03
CA LYS A 324 -22.93 -7.85 -20.38
C LYS A 324 -23.00 -6.35 -20.72
N LEU A 325 -23.28 -5.52 -19.75
CA LEU A 325 -23.37 -4.08 -19.98
C LEU A 325 -21.98 -3.46 -20.11
N SER A 326 -21.88 -2.39 -20.89
CA SER A 326 -20.66 -1.57 -20.97
C SER A 326 -20.48 -0.76 -19.68
N PRO A 327 -19.25 -0.32 -19.35
CA PRO A 327 -18.97 0.50 -18.17
C PRO A 327 -19.87 1.75 -18.10
N HIS A 328 -20.09 2.43 -19.24
CA HIS A 328 -20.98 3.59 -19.30
C HIS A 328 -22.42 3.26 -18.90
N LYS A 329 -22.99 2.15 -19.40
CA LYS A 329 -24.34 1.72 -19.00
C LYS A 329 -24.43 1.29 -17.54
N ILE A 330 -23.37 0.69 -16.99
CA ILE A 330 -23.28 0.36 -15.57
C ILE A 330 -23.26 1.65 -14.74
N HIS A 331 -22.51 2.67 -15.17
CA HIS A 331 -22.51 3.98 -14.52
C HIS A 331 -23.91 4.62 -14.52
N GLU A 332 -24.66 4.54 -15.64
CA GLU A 332 -26.05 5.03 -15.74
C GLU A 332 -27.02 4.36 -14.74
N LEU A 333 -26.73 3.14 -14.25
CA LEU A 333 -27.49 2.47 -13.19
C LEU A 333 -27.26 3.09 -11.80
N GLY A 334 -26.36 4.07 -11.67
CA GLY A 334 -25.99 4.72 -10.42
C GLY A 334 -24.82 4.05 -9.71
N VAL A 335 -23.92 3.41 -10.44
CA VAL A 335 -22.69 2.83 -9.91
C VAL A 335 -21.57 3.87 -9.94
N ALA A 336 -20.94 4.08 -8.81
CA ALA A 336 -19.70 4.83 -8.66
C ALA A 336 -18.53 3.86 -8.45
N HIS A 337 -17.38 4.15 -9.07
CA HIS A 337 -16.21 3.30 -8.99
C HIS A 337 -14.97 4.12 -8.65
N VAL A 338 -14.39 3.86 -7.48
CA VAL A 338 -13.06 4.33 -7.09
C VAL A 338 -12.07 3.21 -7.44
N PRO A 339 -11.23 3.38 -8.48
CA PRO A 339 -10.34 2.32 -8.96
C PRO A 339 -9.11 2.17 -8.04
N GLU A 340 -8.50 0.98 -8.11
CA GLU A 340 -7.27 0.65 -7.38
C GLU A 340 -6.09 1.56 -7.77
N ASP A 341 -5.90 1.79 -9.07
CA ASP A 341 -4.87 2.70 -9.59
C ASP A 341 -5.51 4.00 -10.09
N ARG A 342 -5.48 5.02 -9.21
CA ARG A 342 -6.02 6.35 -9.52
C ARG A 342 -5.33 7.06 -10.68
N GLU A 343 -4.03 6.77 -10.92
CA GLU A 343 -3.27 7.45 -11.96
C GLU A 343 -3.51 6.85 -13.34
N LYS A 344 -3.70 5.54 -13.39
CA LYS A 344 -3.94 4.81 -14.62
C LYS A 344 -5.42 4.81 -15.01
N ASP A 345 -6.30 4.55 -14.03
CA ASP A 345 -7.71 4.23 -14.27
C ASP A 345 -8.66 5.30 -13.69
N GLY A 346 -8.16 6.16 -12.79
CA GLY A 346 -8.99 7.13 -12.08
C GLY A 346 -8.98 8.54 -12.68
N LEU A 347 -7.87 8.99 -13.23
CA LEU A 347 -7.66 10.37 -13.69
C LEU A 347 -6.94 10.42 -15.02
N VAL A 348 -7.15 11.52 -15.76
CA VAL A 348 -6.30 11.89 -16.89
C VAL A 348 -5.32 12.95 -16.39
N ALA A 349 -4.08 12.56 -16.14
CA ALA A 349 -3.06 13.41 -15.50
C ALA A 349 -2.83 14.75 -16.18
N GLY A 350 -2.89 14.80 -17.53
CA GLY A 350 -2.74 16.00 -18.31
C GLY A 350 -3.95 16.94 -18.33
N TYR A 351 -5.10 16.47 -17.86
CA TYR A 351 -6.33 17.27 -17.81
C TYR A 351 -6.39 18.10 -16.52
N SER A 352 -7.12 19.21 -16.57
CA SER A 352 -7.37 20.04 -15.41
C SER A 352 -8.20 19.32 -14.34
N VAL A 353 -8.20 19.84 -13.10
CA VAL A 353 -9.12 19.40 -12.05
C VAL A 353 -10.57 19.52 -12.53
N ALA A 354 -10.91 20.61 -13.23
CA ALA A 354 -12.24 20.83 -13.78
C ALA A 354 -12.63 19.76 -14.80
N ASP A 355 -11.73 19.39 -15.72
CA ASP A 355 -12.00 18.36 -16.72
C ASP A 355 -12.15 16.97 -16.10
N ASN A 356 -11.30 16.65 -15.14
CA ASN A 356 -11.39 15.40 -14.39
C ASN A 356 -12.67 15.28 -13.54
N SER A 357 -13.28 16.40 -13.14
CA SER A 357 -14.51 16.42 -12.35
C SER A 357 -15.74 15.87 -13.10
N VAL A 358 -15.71 15.89 -14.44
CA VAL A 358 -16.83 15.45 -15.31
C VAL A 358 -16.45 14.28 -16.22
N LEU A 359 -15.30 13.64 -15.97
CA LEU A 359 -14.73 12.65 -16.87
C LEU A 359 -15.67 11.48 -17.22
N ASN A 360 -16.47 11.03 -16.26
CA ASN A 360 -17.46 9.95 -16.42
C ASN A 360 -18.87 10.42 -16.75
N ARG A 361 -19.09 11.76 -16.95
CA ARG A 361 -20.39 12.40 -17.19
C ARG A 361 -20.31 13.47 -18.29
N PHE A 362 -19.24 13.48 -19.05
CA PHE A 362 -18.94 14.53 -20.03
C PHE A 362 -20.00 14.69 -21.13
N ASP A 363 -20.78 13.66 -21.39
CA ASP A 363 -21.85 13.59 -22.40
C ASP A 363 -23.24 13.97 -21.85
N GLU A 364 -23.38 14.13 -20.54
CA GLU A 364 -24.65 14.59 -19.95
C GLU A 364 -25.01 16.00 -20.46
N LYS A 365 -26.32 16.23 -20.63
CA LYS A 365 -26.85 17.49 -21.18
C LYS A 365 -26.42 18.75 -20.43
N GLU A 366 -26.09 18.62 -19.15
CA GLU A 366 -25.56 19.70 -18.31
C GLU A 366 -24.16 20.12 -18.76
N PHE A 367 -23.31 19.17 -19.17
CA PHE A 367 -21.91 19.39 -19.51
C PHE A 367 -21.65 19.41 -21.01
N SER A 368 -22.59 18.88 -21.83
CA SER A 368 -22.49 18.85 -23.28
C SER A 368 -23.85 19.08 -23.94
N LYS A 369 -23.99 20.14 -24.73
CA LYS A 369 -25.18 20.42 -25.53
C LYS A 369 -24.84 20.34 -27.01
N SER A 370 -25.43 19.39 -27.73
CA SER A 370 -25.17 19.18 -29.16
C SER A 370 -23.68 19.07 -29.50
N GLY A 371 -22.91 18.38 -28.66
CA GLY A 371 -21.46 18.26 -28.80
C GLY A 371 -20.65 19.48 -28.36
N ILE A 372 -21.30 20.55 -27.90
CA ILE A 372 -20.64 21.77 -27.41
C ILE A 372 -20.51 21.67 -25.90
N ARG A 373 -19.26 21.69 -25.44
CA ARG A 373 -18.90 21.64 -24.04
C ARG A 373 -19.42 22.87 -23.27
N GLN A 374 -20.09 22.64 -22.13
CA GLN A 374 -20.63 23.68 -21.25
C GLN A 374 -19.61 24.06 -20.18
N THR A 375 -18.58 24.83 -20.55
CA THR A 375 -17.43 25.17 -19.67
C THR A 375 -17.87 25.84 -18.36
N GLY A 376 -18.92 26.68 -18.38
CA GLY A 376 -19.44 27.33 -17.18
C GLY A 376 -19.99 26.34 -16.15
N ALA A 377 -20.78 25.35 -16.59
CA ALA A 377 -21.32 24.31 -15.72
C ALA A 377 -20.22 23.41 -15.16
N ILE A 378 -19.26 23.03 -16.00
CA ILE A 378 -18.10 22.21 -15.59
C ILE A 378 -17.29 22.92 -14.49
N ARG A 379 -17.00 24.20 -14.68
CA ARG A 379 -16.25 24.99 -13.69
C ARG A 379 -17.00 25.16 -12.39
N ALA A 380 -18.31 25.40 -12.46
CA ALA A 380 -19.17 25.50 -11.28
C ALA A 380 -19.19 24.19 -10.46
N LEU A 381 -19.32 23.04 -11.15
CA LEU A 381 -19.23 21.73 -10.50
C LEU A 381 -17.84 21.52 -9.86
N ALA A 382 -16.78 21.80 -10.59
CA ALA A 382 -15.41 21.61 -10.09
C ALA A 382 -15.13 22.44 -8.84
N THR A 383 -15.58 23.71 -8.82
CA THR A 383 -15.45 24.58 -7.63
C THR A 383 -16.19 23.97 -6.43
N LYS A 384 -17.46 23.58 -6.63
CA LYS A 384 -18.27 22.95 -5.57
C LYS A 384 -17.61 21.66 -5.05
N LEU A 385 -17.06 20.85 -5.95
CA LEU A 385 -16.41 19.58 -5.63
C LEU A 385 -15.12 19.81 -4.83
N VAL A 386 -14.26 20.74 -5.27
CA VAL A 386 -13.03 21.12 -4.59
C VAL A 386 -13.30 21.60 -3.17
N GLU A 387 -14.31 22.46 -2.97
CA GLU A 387 -14.69 22.98 -1.65
C GLU A 387 -15.28 21.89 -0.76
N LYS A 388 -16.27 21.11 -1.26
CA LYS A 388 -16.98 20.10 -0.47
C LYS A 388 -16.08 18.95 -0.02
N PHE A 389 -15.11 18.55 -0.85
CA PHE A 389 -14.25 17.40 -0.60
C PHE A 389 -12.81 17.77 -0.19
N ASP A 390 -12.58 19.04 0.17
CA ASP A 390 -11.25 19.54 0.59
C ASP A 390 -10.11 19.08 -0.36
N VAL A 391 -10.32 19.25 -1.67
CA VAL A 391 -9.27 18.97 -2.66
C VAL A 391 -8.33 20.17 -2.72
N ARG A 392 -7.13 20.01 -2.19
CA ARG A 392 -6.14 21.11 -2.16
C ARG A 392 -5.48 21.25 -3.52
N THR A 393 -5.81 22.33 -4.19
CA THR A 393 -5.28 22.72 -5.50
C THR A 393 -5.11 24.23 -5.59
N PRO A 394 -4.07 24.74 -6.28
CA PRO A 394 -3.94 26.18 -6.54
C PRO A 394 -5.12 26.75 -7.35
N SER A 395 -5.68 25.98 -8.25
CA SER A 395 -6.80 26.36 -9.12
C SER A 395 -7.48 25.12 -9.68
N ILE A 396 -8.76 25.23 -10.05
CA ILE A 396 -9.47 24.17 -10.80
C ILE A 396 -8.89 23.95 -12.20
N ASP A 397 -8.08 24.88 -12.72
CA ASP A 397 -7.37 24.77 -13.99
C ASP A 397 -6.02 24.06 -13.87
N THR A 398 -5.58 23.76 -12.65
CA THR A 398 -4.35 23.01 -12.39
C THR A 398 -4.47 21.60 -12.98
N SER A 399 -3.43 21.11 -13.64
CA SER A 399 -3.36 19.72 -14.11
C SER A 399 -3.49 18.74 -12.92
N ALA A 400 -4.34 17.74 -13.06
CA ALA A 400 -4.53 16.72 -12.02
C ALA A 400 -3.23 15.95 -11.71
N GLY A 401 -2.34 15.82 -12.69
CA GLY A 401 -1.01 15.23 -12.49
C GLY A 401 -0.13 15.96 -11.48
N ALA A 402 -0.33 17.27 -11.29
CA ALA A 402 0.43 18.10 -10.36
C ALA A 402 -0.07 17.99 -8.89
N LEU A 403 -1.21 17.35 -8.65
CA LEU A 403 -1.74 17.16 -7.32
C LEU A 403 -0.93 16.10 -6.53
N SER A 404 -0.90 16.24 -5.21
CA SER A 404 -0.40 15.16 -4.34
C SER A 404 -1.27 13.91 -4.44
N GLY A 405 -0.72 12.74 -4.10
CA GLY A 405 -1.44 11.46 -4.13
C GLY A 405 -2.76 11.49 -3.37
N GLY A 406 -2.79 12.09 -2.17
CA GLY A 406 -4.01 12.26 -1.38
C GLY A 406 -5.05 13.16 -2.07
N ASN A 407 -4.63 14.28 -2.69
CA ASN A 407 -5.55 15.17 -3.41
C ASN A 407 -6.05 14.56 -4.73
N LYS A 408 -5.23 13.78 -5.44
CA LYS A 408 -5.68 12.96 -6.57
C LYS A 408 -6.80 12.01 -6.16
N GLN A 409 -6.62 11.31 -5.04
CA GLN A 409 -7.60 10.37 -4.51
C GLN A 409 -8.88 11.08 -4.07
N LYS A 410 -8.76 12.21 -3.37
CA LYS A 410 -9.91 13.04 -3.00
C LYS A 410 -10.69 13.50 -4.23
N LEU A 411 -10.00 13.87 -5.33
CA LEU A 411 -10.65 14.28 -6.57
C LEU A 411 -11.45 13.13 -7.21
N VAL A 412 -10.89 11.91 -7.25
CA VAL A 412 -11.60 10.72 -7.73
C VAL A 412 -12.84 10.45 -6.88
N ILE A 413 -12.69 10.38 -5.56
CA ILE A 413 -13.79 10.12 -4.62
C ILE A 413 -14.86 11.21 -4.72
N ALA A 414 -14.45 12.47 -4.83
CA ALA A 414 -15.36 13.60 -4.96
C ALA A 414 -16.23 13.49 -6.23
N ARG A 415 -15.61 13.18 -7.37
CA ARG A 415 -16.31 12.97 -8.63
C ARG A 415 -17.32 11.83 -8.52
N GLU A 416 -16.93 10.73 -7.89
CA GLU A 416 -17.79 9.55 -7.75
C GLU A 416 -18.94 9.77 -6.76
N LEU A 417 -18.72 10.49 -5.65
CA LEU A 417 -19.70 10.63 -4.58
C LEU A 417 -20.59 11.86 -4.66
N ILE A 418 -20.24 12.89 -5.45
CA ILE A 418 -21.00 14.15 -5.51
C ILE A 418 -22.48 13.93 -5.91
N TRP A 419 -22.76 12.87 -6.63
CA TRP A 419 -24.07 12.53 -7.20
C TRP A 419 -24.92 11.58 -6.36
N GLY A 420 -24.40 11.07 -5.23
CA GLY A 420 -25.12 10.12 -4.37
C GLY A 420 -25.38 8.78 -5.08
N PRO A 421 -24.36 7.95 -5.30
CA PRO A 421 -24.51 6.69 -6.03
C PRO A 421 -25.39 5.70 -5.27
N LYS A 422 -26.07 4.81 -6.01
CA LYS A 422 -26.79 3.66 -5.43
C LYS A 422 -25.82 2.57 -4.97
N LEU A 423 -24.75 2.37 -5.73
CA LEU A 423 -23.69 1.42 -5.44
C LEU A 423 -22.32 2.12 -5.55
N LEU A 424 -21.55 2.10 -4.47
CA LEU A 424 -20.17 2.51 -4.48
C LEU A 424 -19.26 1.27 -4.47
N ILE A 425 -18.39 1.14 -5.47
CA ILE A 425 -17.32 0.16 -5.50
C ILE A 425 -16.02 0.90 -5.19
N ALA A 426 -15.45 0.68 -4.00
CA ALA A 426 -14.22 1.31 -3.55
C ALA A 426 -13.10 0.27 -3.53
N ALA A 427 -12.25 0.28 -4.57
CA ALA A 427 -11.11 -0.62 -4.68
C ALA A 427 -9.83 0.08 -4.18
N GLN A 428 -9.22 -0.45 -3.13
CA GLN A 428 -8.00 0.07 -2.50
C GLN A 428 -8.06 1.60 -2.26
N PRO A 429 -9.14 2.15 -1.65
CA PRO A 429 -9.41 3.57 -1.66
C PRO A 429 -8.34 4.41 -0.95
N THR A 430 -7.57 3.81 -0.04
CA THR A 430 -6.52 4.51 0.72
C THR A 430 -5.11 4.12 0.29
N ARG A 431 -4.95 3.29 -0.75
CA ARG A 431 -3.64 2.84 -1.23
C ARG A 431 -2.76 4.03 -1.62
N GLY A 432 -1.60 4.15 -0.97
CA GLY A 432 -0.60 5.16 -1.29
C GLY A 432 -1.04 6.60 -1.07
N VAL A 433 -1.97 6.85 -0.13
CA VAL A 433 -2.32 8.18 0.35
C VAL A 433 -1.71 8.44 1.73
N ASP A 434 -1.71 9.70 2.13
CA ASP A 434 -1.25 10.12 3.45
C ASP A 434 -2.31 9.84 4.54
N VAL A 435 -1.87 9.74 5.80
CA VAL A 435 -2.73 9.41 6.95
C VAL A 435 -3.88 10.40 7.11
N GLY A 436 -3.64 11.69 6.85
CA GLY A 436 -4.67 12.72 6.93
C GLY A 436 -5.75 12.58 5.85
N SER A 437 -5.38 12.02 4.68
CA SER A 437 -6.33 11.70 3.60
C SER A 437 -7.11 10.41 3.88
N ILE A 438 -6.52 9.43 4.58
CA ILE A 438 -7.20 8.18 4.99
C ILE A 438 -8.44 8.50 5.82
N GLU A 439 -8.29 9.29 6.89
CA GLU A 439 -9.40 9.71 7.75
C GLU A 439 -10.56 10.31 6.93
N PHE A 440 -10.23 11.22 6.01
CA PHE A 440 -11.21 11.86 5.15
C PHE A 440 -11.94 10.85 4.26
N ILE A 441 -11.20 9.95 3.59
CA ILE A 441 -11.73 8.95 2.67
C ILE A 441 -12.68 8.00 3.40
N HIS A 442 -12.27 7.49 4.56
CA HIS A 442 -13.09 6.62 5.39
C HIS A 442 -14.42 7.28 5.77
N ASN A 443 -14.36 8.54 6.23
CA ASN A 443 -15.56 9.31 6.55
C ASN A 443 -16.50 9.48 5.34
N GLN A 444 -15.96 9.67 4.12
CA GLN A 444 -16.78 9.76 2.90
C GLN A 444 -17.43 8.42 2.55
N ILE A 445 -16.75 7.29 2.73
CA ILE A 445 -17.30 5.96 2.49
C ILE A 445 -18.42 5.66 3.48
N VAL A 446 -18.23 5.94 4.78
CA VAL A 446 -19.27 5.77 5.79
C VAL A 446 -20.46 6.69 5.53
N ALA A 447 -20.22 7.96 5.18
CA ALA A 447 -21.30 8.91 4.84
C ALA A 447 -22.10 8.45 3.61
N ALA A 448 -21.46 7.81 2.61
CA ALA A 448 -22.16 7.23 1.48
C ALA A 448 -23.08 6.09 1.93
N ARG A 449 -22.61 5.16 2.79
CA ARG A 449 -23.43 4.11 3.41
C ARG A 449 -24.62 4.70 4.16
N ASP A 450 -24.36 5.66 5.04
CA ASP A 450 -25.39 6.26 5.91
C ASP A 450 -26.44 7.02 5.12
N SER A 451 -26.08 7.55 3.94
CA SER A 451 -27.04 8.13 3.00
C SER A 451 -27.84 7.10 2.19
N GLY A 452 -27.59 5.80 2.38
CA GLY A 452 -28.33 4.69 1.79
C GLY A 452 -27.65 4.01 0.60
N SER A 453 -26.42 4.38 0.25
CA SER A 453 -25.68 3.65 -0.79
C SER A 453 -25.32 2.24 -0.31
N ALA A 454 -25.35 1.26 -1.23
CA ALA A 454 -24.64 0.01 -1.04
C ALA A 454 -23.15 0.23 -1.29
N VAL A 455 -22.29 -0.31 -0.46
CA VAL A 455 -20.83 -0.13 -0.59
C VAL A 455 -20.13 -1.48 -0.67
N LEU A 456 -19.40 -1.72 -1.75
CA LEU A 456 -18.45 -2.81 -1.88
C LEU A 456 -17.04 -2.25 -1.69
N LEU A 457 -16.45 -2.49 -0.53
CA LEU A 457 -15.09 -2.10 -0.20
C LEU A 457 -14.14 -3.27 -0.50
N VAL A 458 -13.15 -3.07 -1.34
CA VAL A 458 -12.13 -4.06 -1.64
C VAL A 458 -10.78 -3.50 -1.20
N SER A 459 -10.17 -4.11 -0.18
CA SER A 459 -8.88 -3.65 0.34
C SER A 459 -7.98 -4.81 0.76
N ALA A 460 -6.68 -4.66 0.50
CA ALA A 460 -5.65 -5.52 1.05
C ALA A 460 -5.28 -5.14 2.50
N GLU A 461 -5.61 -3.91 2.92
CA GLU A 461 -5.38 -3.43 4.27
C GLU A 461 -6.47 -3.96 5.20
N LEU A 462 -6.14 -4.99 5.99
CA LEU A 462 -7.12 -5.64 6.87
C LEU A 462 -7.73 -4.68 7.89
N ASP A 463 -6.94 -3.72 8.41
CA ASP A 463 -7.45 -2.72 9.37
C ASP A 463 -8.50 -1.80 8.74
N GLU A 464 -8.36 -1.47 7.44
CA GLU A 464 -9.37 -0.70 6.70
C GLU A 464 -10.66 -1.50 6.55
N VAL A 465 -10.56 -2.77 6.17
CA VAL A 465 -11.74 -3.63 6.04
C VAL A 465 -12.46 -3.80 7.38
N LEU A 466 -11.74 -4.14 8.43
CA LEU A 466 -12.31 -4.36 9.77
C LEU A 466 -12.89 -3.08 10.40
N GLY A 467 -12.28 -1.92 10.10
CA GLY A 467 -12.75 -0.63 10.63
C GLY A 467 -14.00 -0.10 9.94
N LEU A 468 -14.24 -0.46 8.67
CA LEU A 468 -15.33 0.11 7.87
C LEU A 468 -16.47 -0.85 7.58
N ALA A 469 -16.17 -2.14 7.37
CA ALA A 469 -17.16 -3.09 6.92
C ALA A 469 -18.20 -3.45 7.99
N ASP A 470 -19.43 -3.66 7.58
CA ASP A 470 -20.52 -4.23 8.38
C ASP A 470 -20.53 -5.76 8.25
N ARG A 471 -20.11 -6.27 7.08
CA ARG A 471 -19.81 -7.68 6.82
C ARG A 471 -18.49 -7.82 6.08
N VAL A 472 -17.74 -8.86 6.37
CA VAL A 472 -16.44 -9.15 5.76
C VAL A 472 -16.52 -10.45 4.97
N ALA A 473 -16.36 -10.37 3.65
CA ALA A 473 -16.19 -11.53 2.78
C ALA A 473 -14.68 -11.78 2.58
N VAL A 474 -14.19 -12.92 3.04
CA VAL A 474 -12.78 -13.28 2.89
C VAL A 474 -12.59 -14.03 1.59
N ILE A 475 -11.68 -13.54 0.73
CA ILE A 475 -11.35 -14.17 -0.55
C ILE A 475 -9.97 -14.84 -0.49
N TYR A 476 -9.91 -16.08 -0.98
CA TYR A 476 -8.67 -16.82 -1.19
C TYR A 476 -8.76 -17.64 -2.48
N ALA A 477 -7.71 -17.59 -3.29
CA ALA A 477 -7.62 -18.28 -4.59
C ALA A 477 -8.86 -18.09 -5.49
N GLY A 478 -9.43 -16.87 -5.49
CA GLY A 478 -10.59 -16.49 -6.31
C GLY A 478 -11.96 -16.93 -5.77
N ARG A 479 -12.04 -17.49 -4.56
CA ARG A 479 -13.29 -17.96 -3.93
C ARG A 479 -13.55 -17.21 -2.63
N ILE A 480 -14.82 -17.04 -2.29
CA ILE A 480 -15.19 -16.67 -0.92
C ILE A 480 -14.96 -17.89 -0.03
N VAL A 481 -14.14 -17.72 1.00
CA VAL A 481 -13.88 -18.75 2.03
C VAL A 481 -14.95 -18.66 3.11
N GLU A 482 -15.22 -17.46 3.61
CA GLU A 482 -16.23 -17.22 4.64
C GLU A 482 -16.75 -15.79 4.53
N ILE A 483 -18.01 -15.57 4.93
CA ILE A 483 -18.60 -14.26 5.13
C ILE A 483 -18.90 -14.11 6.61
N LEU A 484 -18.34 -13.07 7.22
CA LEU A 484 -18.42 -12.80 8.66
C LEU A 484 -19.18 -11.52 8.91
N ASP A 485 -20.02 -11.49 9.92
CA ASP A 485 -20.57 -10.25 10.46
C ASP A 485 -19.44 -9.48 11.20
N GLU A 486 -19.58 -8.16 11.32
CA GLU A 486 -18.59 -7.28 11.97
C GLU A 486 -18.10 -7.84 13.33
N LYS A 487 -19.02 -8.29 14.17
CA LYS A 487 -18.72 -8.84 15.52
C LYS A 487 -17.91 -10.13 15.53
N ASP A 488 -17.95 -10.91 14.44
CA ASP A 488 -17.30 -12.21 14.29
C ASP A 488 -16.00 -12.10 13.44
N ALA A 489 -15.75 -10.91 12.87
CA ALA A 489 -14.60 -10.63 12.01
C ALA A 489 -13.34 -10.26 12.83
N GLU A 490 -12.91 -11.20 13.67
CA GLU A 490 -11.67 -11.00 14.42
C GLU A 490 -10.44 -11.00 13.50
N ARG A 491 -9.49 -10.09 13.77
CA ARG A 491 -8.27 -9.92 12.97
C ARG A 491 -7.52 -11.22 12.70
N ASN A 492 -7.30 -12.02 13.75
CA ASN A 492 -6.55 -13.28 13.65
C ASN A 492 -7.31 -14.33 12.83
N LYS A 493 -8.63 -14.38 12.96
CA LYS A 493 -9.48 -15.28 12.18
C LYS A 493 -9.45 -14.89 10.70
N VAL A 494 -9.75 -13.62 10.39
CA VAL A 494 -9.74 -13.11 9.00
C VAL A 494 -8.36 -13.28 8.37
N GLY A 495 -7.29 -12.95 9.10
CA GLY A 495 -5.92 -13.11 8.62
C GLY A 495 -5.56 -14.56 8.25
N ARG A 496 -5.97 -15.56 9.06
CA ARG A 496 -5.77 -16.99 8.72
C ARG A 496 -6.53 -17.39 7.46
N LEU A 497 -7.78 -16.98 7.35
CA LEU A 497 -8.60 -17.26 6.17
C LEU A 497 -8.02 -16.62 4.90
N MET A 498 -7.48 -15.39 4.98
CA MET A 498 -6.79 -14.72 3.88
C MET A 498 -5.54 -15.48 3.40
N ALA A 499 -4.88 -16.22 4.29
CA ALA A 499 -3.71 -17.05 3.99
C ALA A 499 -4.08 -18.47 3.50
N GLY A 500 -5.37 -18.80 3.39
CA GLY A 500 -5.84 -20.12 3.00
C GLY A 500 -5.83 -21.16 4.15
N GLY A 501 -5.62 -20.71 5.39
CA GLY A 501 -5.80 -21.55 6.57
C GLY A 501 -7.29 -21.85 6.80
N ASP A 502 -7.59 -23.07 7.22
CA ASP A 502 -8.96 -23.59 7.46
C ASP A 502 -9.82 -23.75 6.17
N VAL A 503 -9.20 -23.75 4.98
CA VAL A 503 -9.87 -24.14 3.72
C VAL A 503 -9.76 -25.65 3.57
N HIS A 504 -10.83 -26.37 3.90
CA HIS A 504 -10.96 -27.82 3.69
C HIS A 504 -11.69 -28.12 2.39
#